data_f4f323a24498ff28bb0c53e9ba73cb71
#
_entry.id   f4f323a24498ff28bb0c53e9ba73cb71
#
_cell.length_a   1.000
_cell.length_b   1.000
_cell.length_c   1.000
_cell.angle_alpha   90.00
_cell.angle_beta   90.00
_cell.angle_gamma   90.00
#
_symmetry.space_group_name_H-M   'P 1'
#
loop_
_entity.id
_entity.type
_entity.pdbx_description
1 polymer ?
#
loop_
_entity_poly.entity_id
_entity_poly.type
_entity_poly.pdbx_seq_one_letter_code
_entity_poly.pdbx_strand_id
1 'polypeptide(L)'
;MASIKNMTKVRVDNIFLNLVGIKNLNLINFKAVGKNFKETFESNVETSLNGITLFDKNSINYLNIELRDILSSLLKPYCNNFIFNVNGIWINKYKDKDYQGTHIHPSDFSFIIYYKINKSHTVFNSPVKNLLEMFNSKIFFKHYEPELKEGDIIVFPSYLEHWVKPNSNNITIAGNIKIMELLNDKNNK
;
A
#
# COMPACT_ATOMS: atom_id res chain seq x y z
N MET A 1 18.69 -30.12 -4.01
CA MET A 1 17.52 -29.71 -4.82
C MET A 1 16.86 -28.53 -4.14
N ALA A 2 16.98 -27.35 -4.72
CA ALA A 2 16.40 -26.12 -4.14
C ALA A 2 14.88 -26.16 -4.35
N SER A 3 14.13 -26.08 -3.26
CA SER A 3 12.67 -25.97 -3.23
C SER A 3 12.27 -24.77 -4.07
N ILE A 4 11.48 -24.97 -5.12
CA ILE A 4 10.79 -23.91 -5.86
C ILE A 4 9.87 -23.23 -4.86
N LYS A 5 10.28 -22.05 -4.37
CA LYS A 5 9.42 -21.19 -3.55
C LYS A 5 8.14 -20.97 -4.33
N ASN A 6 7.00 -21.31 -3.74
CA ASN A 6 5.68 -20.87 -4.20
C ASN A 6 5.67 -19.34 -4.22
N MET A 7 6.01 -18.76 -5.34
CA MET A 7 5.85 -17.32 -5.57
C MET A 7 4.35 -17.04 -5.60
N THR A 8 3.86 -16.38 -4.57
CA THR A 8 2.47 -15.91 -4.55
C THR A 8 2.25 -14.97 -5.72
N LYS A 9 1.25 -15.28 -6.54
CA LYS A 9 0.93 -14.51 -7.73
C LYS A 9 0.45 -13.10 -7.33
N VAL A 10 0.90 -12.07 -8.05
CA VAL A 10 0.37 -10.72 -7.90
C VAL A 10 -1.05 -10.68 -8.47
N ARG A 11 -2.00 -10.16 -7.69
CA ARG A 11 -3.33 -9.82 -8.15
C ARG A 11 -3.35 -8.33 -8.52
N VAL A 12 -3.81 -8.01 -9.72
CA VAL A 12 -4.00 -6.63 -10.18
C VAL A 12 -5.49 -6.38 -10.33
N ASP A 13 -5.99 -5.44 -9.55
CA ASP A 13 -7.39 -5.02 -9.59
C ASP A 13 -7.49 -3.61 -10.19
N ASN A 14 -8.53 -3.38 -10.98
CA ASN A 14 -8.87 -2.06 -11.49
C ASN A 14 -10.01 -1.49 -10.65
N ILE A 15 -9.70 -0.50 -9.82
CA ILE A 15 -10.67 0.21 -9.00
C ILE A 15 -10.76 1.66 -9.45
N PHE A 16 -11.98 2.13 -9.75
CA PHE A 16 -12.21 3.51 -10.21
C PHE A 16 -11.28 3.94 -11.36
N LEU A 17 -11.01 3.04 -12.31
CA LEU A 17 -10.03 3.22 -13.40
C LEU A 17 -8.56 3.32 -12.92
N ASN A 18 -8.27 2.96 -11.68
CA ASN A 18 -6.90 2.90 -11.16
C ASN A 18 -6.50 1.44 -10.94
N LEU A 19 -5.28 1.10 -11.33
CA LEU A 19 -4.73 -0.21 -11.07
C LEU A 19 -4.15 -0.25 -9.65
N VAL A 20 -4.52 -1.27 -8.89
CA VAL A 20 -3.91 -1.60 -7.61
C VAL A 20 -3.31 -2.99 -7.64
N GLY A 21 -2.15 -3.16 -7.05
CA GLY A 21 -1.47 -4.45 -6.96
C GLY A 21 -1.63 -5.05 -5.57
N ILE A 22 -2.03 -6.31 -5.47
CA ILE A 22 -2.18 -7.02 -4.20
C ILE A 22 -1.37 -8.31 -4.26
N LYS A 23 -0.62 -8.58 -3.20
CA LYS A 23 0.19 -9.78 -3.05
C LYS A 23 0.23 -10.21 -1.58
N ASN A 24 0.36 -11.51 -1.31
CA ASN A 24 0.61 -11.99 0.05
C ASN A 24 2.12 -12.13 0.29
N LEU A 25 2.60 -11.57 1.39
CA LEU A 25 4.00 -11.54 1.82
C LEU A 25 4.27 -12.58 2.89
N ASN A 26 5.50 -13.05 2.95
CA ASN A 26 5.97 -13.83 4.09
C ASN A 26 6.46 -12.88 5.20
N LEU A 27 5.60 -12.62 6.19
CA LEU A 27 5.85 -11.67 7.27
C LEU A 27 7.04 -12.03 8.16
N ILE A 28 7.52 -13.29 8.15
CA ILE A 28 8.70 -13.70 8.92
C ILE A 28 9.96 -12.95 8.47
N ASN A 29 9.94 -12.41 7.25
CA ASN A 29 11.02 -11.61 6.67
C ASN A 29 10.98 -10.14 7.12
N PHE A 30 9.94 -9.72 7.87
CA PHE A 30 9.83 -8.36 8.39
C PHE A 30 10.14 -8.30 9.88
N LYS A 31 11.22 -7.62 10.22
CA LYS A 31 11.63 -7.38 11.61
C LYS A 31 11.71 -5.88 11.86
N ALA A 32 10.72 -5.35 12.58
CA ALA A 32 10.77 -3.97 13.05
C ALA A 32 11.76 -3.84 14.21
N VAL A 33 12.67 -2.89 14.11
CA VAL A 33 13.70 -2.59 15.12
C VAL A 33 13.44 -1.29 15.88
N GLY A 34 12.56 -0.42 15.37
CA GLY A 34 12.22 0.87 15.97
C GLY A 34 11.06 0.79 16.96
N LYS A 35 11.10 1.64 18.00
CA LYS A 35 10.09 1.66 19.08
C LYS A 35 9.43 3.02 19.31
N ASN A 36 9.80 4.07 18.60
CA ASN A 36 9.28 5.42 18.83
C ASN A 36 7.98 5.63 18.06
N PHE A 37 6.87 5.69 18.76
CA PHE A 37 5.55 5.98 18.23
C PHE A 37 5.08 7.34 18.74
N LYS A 38 4.42 8.11 17.87
CA LYS A 38 3.72 9.34 18.23
C LYS A 38 2.32 9.29 17.64
N GLU A 39 1.36 9.88 18.33
CA GLU A 39 0.04 10.15 17.77
C GLU A 39 0.17 11.17 16.64
N THR A 40 -0.52 10.92 15.54
CA THR A 40 -0.56 11.86 14.42
C THR A 40 -1.79 12.76 14.51
N PHE A 41 -1.65 13.97 14.02
CA PHE A 41 -2.74 14.92 13.88
C PHE A 41 -3.84 14.31 12.98
N GLU A 42 -5.10 14.43 13.36
CA GLU A 42 -6.27 13.89 12.65
C GLU A 42 -6.48 12.36 12.70
N SER A 43 -5.71 11.65 13.50
CA SER A 43 -5.98 10.24 13.78
C SER A 43 -5.59 9.91 15.22
N ASN A 44 -6.32 9.01 15.85
CA ASN A 44 -5.96 8.49 17.17
C ASN A 44 -4.91 7.37 17.09
N VAL A 45 -4.29 7.19 15.93
CA VAL A 45 -3.37 6.08 15.65
C VAL A 45 -1.97 6.41 16.12
N GLU A 46 -1.35 5.51 16.85
CA GLU A 46 0.07 5.58 17.14
C GLU A 46 0.87 5.27 15.87
N THR A 47 1.54 6.28 15.32
CA THR A 47 2.39 6.13 14.15
C THR A 47 3.85 6.25 14.52
N SER A 48 4.69 5.31 14.05
CA SER A 48 6.13 5.45 14.19
C SER A 48 6.63 6.63 13.38
N LEU A 49 7.61 7.36 13.90
CA LEU A 49 8.31 8.34 13.09
C LEU A 49 8.93 7.67 11.88
N ASN A 50 8.80 8.34 10.74
CA ASN A 50 9.25 7.88 9.44
C ASN A 50 10.74 7.48 9.45
N GLY A 51 11.05 6.30 8.93
CA GLY A 51 12.43 5.91 8.69
C GLY A 51 12.62 4.48 8.23
N ILE A 52 13.42 4.32 7.19
CA ILE A 52 13.97 3.01 6.76
C ILE A 52 14.68 2.30 7.91
N THR A 53 15.22 3.06 8.87
CA THR A 53 15.87 2.54 10.08
C THR A 53 14.92 1.81 11.05
N LEU A 54 13.61 1.84 10.83
CA LEU A 54 12.66 1.02 11.59
C LEU A 54 12.79 -0.48 11.32
N PHE A 55 13.44 -0.84 10.21
CA PHE A 55 13.55 -2.21 9.75
C PHE A 55 15.01 -2.58 9.52
N ASP A 56 15.34 -3.85 9.69
CA ASP A 56 16.66 -4.34 9.34
C ASP A 56 16.87 -4.35 7.81
N LYS A 57 18.14 -4.41 7.40
CA LYS A 57 18.51 -4.38 5.97
C LYS A 57 17.88 -5.52 5.16
N ASN A 58 17.71 -6.68 5.76
CA ASN A 58 17.12 -7.85 5.08
C ASN A 58 15.64 -7.63 4.82
N SER A 59 14.91 -7.06 5.79
CA SER A 59 13.49 -6.69 5.63
C SER A 59 13.31 -5.66 4.52
N ILE A 60 14.18 -4.64 4.44
CA ILE A 60 14.12 -3.62 3.38
C ILE A 60 14.46 -4.23 2.01
N ASN A 61 15.46 -5.09 1.92
CA ASN A 61 15.79 -5.77 0.68
C ASN A 61 14.62 -6.67 0.21
N TYR A 62 14.02 -7.41 1.14
CA TYR A 62 12.86 -8.23 0.83
C TYR A 62 11.69 -7.37 0.33
N LEU A 63 11.36 -6.28 1.02
CA LEU A 63 10.32 -5.35 0.60
C LEU A 63 10.58 -4.81 -0.82
N ASN A 64 11.80 -4.39 -1.12
CA ASN A 64 12.15 -3.88 -2.44
C ASN A 64 11.95 -4.92 -3.56
N ILE A 65 12.26 -6.19 -3.30
CA ILE A 65 12.00 -7.28 -4.25
C ILE A 65 10.51 -7.44 -4.50
N GLU A 66 9.71 -7.48 -3.43
CA GLU A 66 8.26 -7.67 -3.52
C GLU A 66 7.56 -6.47 -4.18
N LEU A 67 7.98 -5.25 -3.84
CA LEU A 67 7.48 -4.02 -4.49
C LEU A 67 7.83 -3.99 -5.99
N ARG A 68 9.03 -4.39 -6.37
CA ARG A 68 9.42 -4.47 -7.79
C ARG A 68 8.52 -5.42 -8.57
N ASP A 69 8.19 -6.57 -8.02
CA ASP A 69 7.30 -7.55 -8.67
C ASP A 69 5.89 -6.97 -8.86
N ILE A 70 5.33 -6.34 -7.83
CA ILE A 70 4.02 -5.70 -7.89
C ILE A 70 4.02 -4.53 -8.91
N LEU A 71 5.00 -3.63 -8.80
CA LEU A 71 5.11 -2.49 -9.70
C LEU A 71 5.34 -2.92 -11.15
N SER A 72 6.11 -4.00 -11.39
CA SER A 72 6.28 -4.56 -12.73
C SER A 72 4.94 -5.00 -13.33
N SER A 73 4.06 -5.57 -12.52
CA SER A 73 2.71 -5.96 -12.95
C SER A 73 1.82 -4.76 -13.24
N LEU A 74 1.92 -3.69 -12.43
CA LEU A 74 1.14 -2.47 -12.58
C LEU A 74 1.62 -1.61 -13.76
N LEU A 75 2.93 -1.50 -13.95
CA LEU A 75 3.56 -0.62 -14.95
C LEU A 75 3.76 -1.28 -16.32
N LYS A 76 3.54 -2.59 -16.41
CA LYS A 76 3.67 -3.34 -17.68
C LYS A 76 3.04 -2.67 -18.92
N PRO A 77 1.86 -2.03 -18.82
CA PRO A 77 1.28 -1.35 -19.97
C PRO A 77 2.02 -0.07 -20.40
N TYR A 78 2.91 0.48 -19.55
CA TYR A 78 3.51 1.80 -19.73
C TYR A 78 5.02 1.75 -19.98
N CYS A 79 5.71 0.75 -19.44
CA CYS A 79 7.16 0.61 -19.61
C CYS A 79 7.62 -0.84 -19.43
N ASN A 80 8.81 -1.16 -19.97
CA ASN A 80 9.44 -2.47 -19.83
C ASN A 80 10.28 -2.58 -18.58
N ASN A 81 10.85 -1.46 -18.11
CA ASN A 81 11.65 -1.41 -16.89
C ASN A 81 11.54 -0.03 -16.24
N PHE A 82 11.92 0.08 -14.97
CA PHE A 82 11.83 1.32 -14.19
C PHE A 82 12.81 1.30 -13.02
N ILE A 83 13.15 2.50 -12.55
CA ILE A 83 13.88 2.71 -11.30
C ILE A 83 12.93 3.36 -10.31
N PHE A 84 12.88 2.84 -9.08
CA PHE A 84 12.06 3.39 -8.01
C PHE A 84 12.83 3.48 -6.70
N ASN A 85 12.33 4.31 -5.81
CA ASN A 85 12.81 4.47 -4.44
C ASN A 85 11.64 4.45 -3.46
N VAL A 86 11.84 3.80 -2.31
CA VAL A 86 10.92 3.93 -1.17
C VAL A 86 11.33 5.18 -0.40
N ASN A 87 10.56 6.23 -0.48
CA ASN A 87 10.88 7.54 0.10
C ASN A 87 10.17 7.82 1.44
N GLY A 88 9.53 6.82 2.00
CA GLY A 88 8.93 6.85 3.33
C GLY A 88 8.40 5.49 3.73
N ILE A 89 8.57 5.13 4.99
CA ILE A 89 8.02 3.93 5.58
C ILE A 89 7.72 4.18 7.06
N TRP A 90 6.57 3.74 7.55
CA TRP A 90 6.14 3.89 8.93
C TRP A 90 5.23 2.74 9.36
N ILE A 91 5.07 2.58 10.68
CA ILE A 91 4.19 1.59 11.30
C ILE A 91 3.03 2.32 11.96
N ASN A 92 1.81 1.87 11.70
CA ASN A 92 0.60 2.33 12.37
C ASN A 92 0.13 1.25 13.35
N LYS A 93 -0.17 1.64 14.58
CA LYS A 93 -0.80 0.79 15.59
C LYS A 93 -2.16 1.36 15.94
N TYR A 94 -3.18 0.56 15.76
CA TYR A 94 -4.56 0.91 16.06
C TYR A 94 -4.93 0.30 17.43
N LYS A 95 -5.27 1.17 18.39
CA LYS A 95 -5.87 0.81 19.66
C LYS A 95 -7.39 0.67 19.51
N ASP A 96 -8.12 0.65 20.59
CA ASP A 96 -9.58 0.52 20.53
C ASP A 96 -10.24 1.73 19.85
N LYS A 97 -10.96 1.46 18.77
CA LYS A 97 -11.68 2.45 17.93
C LYS A 97 -10.81 3.48 17.20
N ASP A 98 -9.50 3.25 17.12
CA ASP A 98 -8.64 4.12 16.36
C ASP A 98 -8.99 4.09 14.87
N TYR A 99 -8.86 5.24 14.21
CA TYR A 99 -9.17 5.45 12.81
C TYR A 99 -8.17 6.38 12.15
N GLN A 100 -8.16 6.43 10.83
CA GLN A 100 -7.46 7.47 10.08
C GLN A 100 -8.47 8.19 9.19
N GLY A 101 -8.44 9.52 9.23
CA GLY A 101 -9.23 10.37 8.36
C GLY A 101 -8.83 10.22 6.89
N THR A 102 -9.67 10.72 6.01
CA THR A 102 -9.45 10.72 4.56
C THR A 102 -8.22 11.54 4.20
N HIS A 103 -7.29 10.92 3.44
CA HIS A 103 -6.03 11.55 3.03
C HIS A 103 -5.47 10.95 1.74
N ILE A 104 -4.44 11.59 1.21
CA ILE A 104 -3.60 11.19 0.07
C ILE A 104 -2.13 11.32 0.46
N HIS A 105 -1.23 10.81 -0.38
CA HIS A 105 0.22 10.95 -0.17
C HIS A 105 0.90 11.66 -1.34
N PRO A 106 1.95 12.48 -1.07
CA PRO A 106 2.68 13.21 -2.12
C PRO A 106 3.77 12.31 -2.77
N SER A 107 3.35 11.24 -3.44
CA SER A 107 4.25 10.30 -4.12
C SER A 107 3.58 9.73 -5.38
N ASP A 108 4.23 8.82 -6.10
CA ASP A 108 3.61 8.17 -7.26
C ASP A 108 2.73 6.99 -6.84
N PHE A 109 3.27 6.14 -5.96
CA PHE A 109 2.53 5.04 -5.35
C PHE A 109 2.69 5.05 -3.85
N SER A 110 1.72 4.46 -3.17
CA SER A 110 1.77 4.14 -1.75
C SER A 110 1.52 2.66 -1.55
N PHE A 111 1.97 2.13 -0.44
CA PHE A 111 1.67 0.76 -0.06
C PHE A 111 1.23 0.65 1.39
N ILE A 112 0.44 -0.39 1.68
CA ILE A 112 0.06 -0.79 3.03
C ILE A 112 0.29 -2.30 3.14
N ILE A 113 1.09 -2.72 4.11
CA ILE A 113 1.25 -4.12 4.52
C ILE A 113 0.36 -4.34 5.74
N TYR A 114 -0.51 -5.32 5.67
CA TYR A 114 -1.37 -5.72 6.77
C TYR A 114 -0.61 -6.71 7.67
N TYR A 115 0.20 -6.13 8.60
CA TYR A 115 1.17 -6.89 9.38
C TYR A 115 0.53 -7.73 10.49
N LYS A 116 -0.49 -7.16 11.16
CA LYS A 116 -1.32 -7.86 12.14
C LYS A 116 -2.71 -7.27 12.05
N ILE A 117 -3.67 -8.03 11.59
CA ILE A 117 -5.05 -7.58 11.44
C ILE A 117 -6.04 -8.69 11.76
N ASN A 118 -7.19 -8.30 12.32
CA ASN A 118 -8.37 -9.16 12.39
C ASN A 118 -9.15 -9.07 11.07
N LYS A 119 -9.30 -7.84 10.54
CA LYS A 119 -9.97 -7.53 9.29
C LYS A 119 -9.37 -6.25 8.71
N SER A 120 -9.30 -6.14 7.38
CA SER A 120 -8.97 -4.88 6.71
C SER A 120 -10.09 -3.85 6.94
N HIS A 121 -9.70 -2.62 7.25
CA HIS A 121 -10.61 -1.49 7.45
C HIS A 121 -10.27 -0.30 6.54
N THR A 122 -9.36 -0.49 5.60
CA THR A 122 -8.98 0.54 4.62
C THR A 122 -10.07 0.67 3.57
N VAL A 123 -10.50 1.90 3.33
CA VAL A 123 -11.51 2.25 2.34
C VAL A 123 -10.91 3.25 1.36
N PHE A 124 -11.04 2.97 0.08
CA PHE A 124 -10.67 3.89 -1.00
C PHE A 124 -11.89 4.62 -1.51
N ASN A 125 -11.75 5.93 -1.74
CA ASN A 125 -12.79 6.76 -2.33
C ASN A 125 -12.63 6.81 -3.84
N SER A 126 -13.76 6.78 -4.56
CA SER A 126 -13.76 7.08 -6.00
C SER A 126 -13.24 8.50 -6.24
N PRO A 127 -12.31 8.73 -7.17
CA PRO A 127 -11.87 10.08 -7.54
C PRO A 127 -13.01 10.99 -8.00
N VAL A 128 -14.12 10.41 -8.46
CA VAL A 128 -15.33 11.12 -8.88
C VAL A 128 -16.49 10.99 -7.88
N LYS A 129 -16.20 10.65 -6.63
CA LYS A 129 -17.20 10.41 -5.58
C LYS A 129 -18.22 11.55 -5.48
N ASN A 130 -17.77 12.79 -5.45
CA ASN A 130 -18.66 13.95 -5.34
C ASN A 130 -19.64 14.08 -6.51
N LEU A 131 -19.20 13.77 -7.74
CA LEU A 131 -20.06 13.72 -8.91
C LEU A 131 -21.09 12.59 -8.80
N LEU A 132 -20.66 11.40 -8.36
CA LEU A 132 -21.55 10.26 -8.15
C LEU A 132 -22.59 10.56 -7.07
N GLU A 133 -22.23 11.31 -6.04
CA GLU A 133 -23.16 11.78 -5.00
C GLU A 133 -24.14 12.81 -5.54
N MET A 134 -23.68 13.81 -6.28
CA MET A 134 -24.49 14.84 -6.88
C MET A 134 -25.53 14.26 -7.86
N PHE A 135 -25.13 13.26 -8.65
CA PHE A 135 -26.04 12.56 -9.59
C PHE A 135 -26.85 11.44 -8.95
N ASN A 136 -26.72 11.22 -7.63
CA ASN A 136 -27.34 10.12 -6.90
C ASN A 136 -27.19 8.76 -7.60
N SER A 137 -25.99 8.51 -8.11
CA SER A 137 -25.68 7.28 -8.85
C SER A 137 -25.87 6.05 -7.98
N LYS A 138 -26.63 5.07 -8.48
CA LYS A 138 -26.84 3.76 -7.86
C LYS A 138 -26.03 2.64 -8.54
N ILE A 139 -25.37 2.96 -9.65
CA ILE A 139 -24.68 1.98 -10.50
C ILE A 139 -23.18 1.93 -10.18
N PHE A 140 -22.58 3.09 -9.93
CA PHE A 140 -21.14 3.18 -9.70
C PHE A 140 -20.79 3.20 -8.22
N PHE A 141 -19.73 2.46 -7.86
CA PHE A 141 -19.26 2.42 -6.48
C PHE A 141 -18.57 3.74 -6.10
N LYS A 142 -19.00 4.32 -4.98
CA LYS A 142 -18.37 5.50 -4.38
C LYS A 142 -17.15 5.15 -3.55
N HIS A 143 -17.12 3.94 -3.02
CA HIS A 143 -16.09 3.43 -2.14
C HIS A 143 -15.73 2.00 -2.53
N TYR A 144 -14.49 1.65 -2.30
CA TYR A 144 -13.97 0.29 -2.42
C TYR A 144 -13.27 -0.11 -1.13
N GLU A 145 -13.66 -1.23 -0.55
CA GLU A 145 -13.08 -1.81 0.64
C GLU A 145 -12.53 -3.20 0.28
N PRO A 146 -11.20 -3.33 0.10
CA PRO A 146 -10.61 -4.61 -0.25
C PRO A 146 -10.71 -5.60 0.91
N GLU A 147 -11.09 -6.83 0.61
CA GLU A 147 -10.99 -7.94 1.55
C GLU A 147 -9.54 -8.42 1.59
N LEU A 148 -8.79 -7.95 2.58
CA LEU A 148 -7.38 -8.27 2.78
C LEU A 148 -7.19 -8.94 4.14
N LYS A 149 -6.19 -9.80 4.20
CA LYS A 149 -5.80 -10.58 5.38
C LYS A 149 -4.38 -10.26 5.82
N GLU A 150 -4.02 -10.77 6.98
CA GLU A 150 -2.65 -10.68 7.49
C GLU A 150 -1.63 -11.21 6.47
N GLY A 151 -0.57 -10.46 6.26
CA GLY A 151 0.45 -10.71 5.25
C GLY A 151 0.17 -10.09 3.89
N ASP A 152 -1.03 -9.61 3.60
CA ASP A 152 -1.27 -8.95 2.32
C ASP A 152 -0.61 -7.57 2.29
N ILE A 153 -0.04 -7.23 1.14
CA ILE A 153 0.36 -5.88 0.75
C ILE A 153 -0.56 -5.39 -0.36
N ILE A 154 -1.01 -4.15 -0.27
CA ILE A 154 -1.66 -3.43 -1.37
C ILE A 154 -0.76 -2.27 -1.79
N VAL A 155 -0.55 -2.12 -3.11
CA VAL A 155 0.14 -0.98 -3.73
C VAL A 155 -0.85 -0.25 -4.61
N PHE A 156 -0.95 1.06 -4.46
CA PHE A 156 -1.94 1.90 -5.12
C PHE A 156 -1.37 3.28 -5.48
N PRO A 157 -1.95 3.98 -6.47
CA PRO A 157 -1.57 5.36 -6.78
C PRO A 157 -1.74 6.27 -5.56
N SER A 158 -0.71 7.03 -5.21
CA SER A 158 -0.69 7.85 -3.98
C SER A 158 -1.75 8.93 -3.91
N TYR A 159 -2.25 9.40 -5.06
CA TYR A 159 -3.34 10.37 -5.13
C TYR A 159 -4.72 9.77 -4.87
N LEU A 160 -4.83 8.42 -4.79
CA LEU A 160 -6.09 7.75 -4.51
C LEU A 160 -6.45 7.98 -3.04
N GLU A 161 -7.50 8.76 -2.85
CA GLU A 161 -8.00 9.14 -1.53
C GLU A 161 -8.45 7.90 -0.76
N HIS A 162 -7.97 7.77 0.48
CA HIS A 162 -8.31 6.63 1.33
C HIS A 162 -8.39 7.02 2.81
N TRP A 163 -9.00 6.16 3.58
CA TRP A 163 -9.19 6.31 5.02
C TRP A 163 -9.30 4.94 5.69
N VAL A 164 -9.24 4.91 7.02
CA VAL A 164 -9.35 3.67 7.79
C VAL A 164 -10.49 3.80 8.78
N LYS A 165 -11.44 2.87 8.71
CA LYS A 165 -12.57 2.78 9.64
C LYS A 165 -12.07 2.55 11.07
N PRO A 166 -12.86 2.94 12.09
CA PRO A 166 -12.58 2.57 13.47
C PRO A 166 -12.32 1.07 13.60
N ASN A 167 -11.20 0.73 14.22
CA ASN A 167 -10.76 -0.65 14.38
C ASN A 167 -9.92 -0.80 15.65
N SER A 168 -9.51 -2.02 15.96
CA SER A 168 -8.80 -2.32 17.20
C SER A 168 -7.75 -3.40 16.97
N ASN A 169 -6.61 -3.25 17.66
CA ASN A 169 -5.53 -4.23 17.70
C ASN A 169 -4.88 -4.55 16.34
N ASN A 170 -5.05 -3.68 15.35
CA ASN A 170 -4.41 -3.82 14.05
C ASN A 170 -3.03 -3.13 14.03
N ILE A 171 -2.11 -3.70 13.27
CA ILE A 171 -0.81 -3.10 12.96
C ILE A 171 -0.63 -3.15 11.45
N THR A 172 -0.38 -1.99 10.85
CA THR A 172 -0.02 -1.89 9.44
C THR A 172 1.35 -1.25 9.27
N ILE A 173 2.05 -1.61 8.19
CA ILE A 173 3.28 -0.95 7.75
C ILE A 173 2.92 -0.26 6.44
N ALA A 174 3.09 1.05 6.40
CA ALA A 174 2.77 1.83 5.23
C ALA A 174 4.00 2.58 4.71
N GLY A 175 3.97 2.98 3.46
CA GLY A 175 5.06 3.76 2.89
C GLY A 175 4.75 4.31 1.51
N ASN A 176 5.66 5.13 1.03
CA ASN A 176 5.58 5.83 -0.24
C ASN A 176 6.66 5.36 -1.21
N ILE A 177 6.32 5.35 -2.49
CA ILE A 177 7.18 4.92 -3.58
C ILE A 177 7.25 6.04 -4.62
N LYS A 178 8.46 6.47 -4.95
CA LYS A 178 8.74 7.39 -6.04
C LYS A 178 9.32 6.64 -7.23
N ILE A 179 8.72 6.80 -8.40
CA ILE A 179 9.30 6.34 -9.66
C ILE A 179 10.33 7.38 -10.09
N MET A 180 11.58 6.96 -10.19
CA MET A 180 12.71 7.85 -10.53
C MET A 180 12.91 7.92 -12.03
N GLU A 181 12.67 6.81 -12.73
CA GLU A 181 12.87 6.71 -14.17
C GLU A 181 12.00 5.59 -14.76
N LEU A 182 11.44 5.84 -15.96
CA LEU A 182 10.78 4.83 -16.79
C LEU A 182 11.69 4.52 -17.97
N LEU A 183 12.09 3.26 -18.08
CA LEU A 183 13.01 2.78 -19.12
C LEU A 183 12.22 2.05 -20.19
N ASN A 184 12.11 2.65 -21.36
CA ASN A 184 11.54 2.02 -22.54
C ASN A 184 12.67 1.57 -23.46
N ASP A 185 12.56 0.38 -24.04
CA ASP A 185 13.47 -0.04 -25.10
C ASP A 185 13.36 0.96 -26.26
N LYS A 186 14.46 1.61 -26.59
CA LYS A 186 14.53 2.62 -27.69
C LYS A 186 14.24 2.07 -29.09
N ASN A 187 13.75 0.84 -29.21
CA ASN A 187 13.65 0.09 -30.47
C ASN A 187 12.22 -0.25 -30.90
N ASN A 188 11.20 0.54 -30.50
CA ASN A 188 9.88 0.42 -31.16
C ASN A 188 9.42 1.80 -31.66
N LYS A 189 10.01 2.25 -32.75
CA LYS A 189 9.43 3.22 -33.68
C LYS A 189 9.09 2.52 -34.99
#